data_328506d5bba49acbc915a9557df16a71
#
_entry.id   328506d5bba49acbc915a9557df16a71
#
_cell.length_a   1.000
_cell.length_b   1.000
_cell.length_c   1.000
_cell.angle_alpha   90.00
_cell.angle_beta   90.00
_cell.angle_gamma   90.00
#
_symmetry.space_group_name_H-M   'P 1'
#
loop_
_entity.id
_entity.type
_entity.pdbx_description
1 polymer ?
#
loop_
_entity_poly.entity_id
_entity_poly.type
_entity_poly.pdbx_seq_one_letter_code
_entity_poly.pdbx_strand_id
1 'polypeptide(L)'
;MSPRGWLLDTNIVSELRKGARANQGVRSWAEAISPGACYLSLVTIAEIGFGIAQVQDVGFRSELEAWLDTGVRVWFGNRILAVDEPVLLAWRRLVSDGQKARYTYSQPDALIAATALVHGLGVATRNRADFERAGLPLIDPFSPDRDDRQAGAPA
;
A
#
# COMPACT_ATOMS: atom_id res chain seq x y z
N MET A 1 11.02 9.51 13.48
CA MET A 1 10.03 10.47 12.91
C MET A 1 8.81 9.72 12.39
N SER A 2 7.63 10.24 12.68
CA SER A 2 6.40 9.72 12.10
C SER A 2 6.35 9.99 10.60
N PRO A 3 5.83 9.07 9.80
CA PRO A 3 5.68 9.33 8.38
C PRO A 3 4.64 10.42 8.12
N ARG A 4 4.79 11.11 7.00
CA ARG A 4 3.86 12.16 6.54
C ARG A 4 2.45 11.60 6.27
N GLY A 5 2.36 10.34 5.96
CA GLY A 5 1.13 9.61 5.65
C GLY A 5 1.46 8.18 5.32
N TRP A 6 0.47 7.47 4.80
CA TRP A 6 0.56 6.03 4.53
C TRP A 6 0.21 5.72 3.08
N LEU A 7 1.09 4.99 2.42
CA LEU A 7 0.84 4.39 1.13
C LEU A 7 0.16 3.03 1.38
N LEU A 8 -1.06 2.87 0.89
CA LEU A 8 -1.84 1.66 1.12
C LEU A 8 -1.48 0.60 0.09
N ASP A 9 -1.08 -0.57 0.57
CA ASP A 9 -0.88 -1.73 -0.29
C ASP A 9 -2.21 -2.29 -0.78
N THR A 10 -2.18 -3.05 -1.85
CA THR A 10 -3.37 -3.61 -2.51
C THR A 10 -4.27 -4.38 -1.53
N ASN A 11 -3.68 -5.16 -0.62
CA ASN A 11 -4.46 -5.93 0.36
C ASN A 11 -5.30 -5.06 1.31
N ILE A 12 -4.83 -3.87 1.65
CA ILE A 12 -5.59 -2.93 2.48
C ILE A 12 -6.76 -2.34 1.69
N VAL A 13 -6.51 -1.89 0.45
CA VAL A 13 -7.56 -1.32 -0.42
C VAL A 13 -8.65 -2.35 -0.71
N SER A 14 -8.25 -3.58 -1.02
CA SER A 14 -9.18 -4.69 -1.29
C SER A 14 -10.02 -5.04 -0.06
N GLU A 15 -9.44 -4.99 1.14
CA GLU A 15 -10.17 -5.22 2.39
C GLU A 15 -11.19 -4.10 2.66
N LEU A 16 -10.80 -2.85 2.46
CA LEU A 16 -11.69 -1.70 2.65
C LEU A 16 -12.91 -1.73 1.72
N ARG A 17 -12.80 -2.35 0.54
CA ARG A 17 -13.93 -2.54 -0.38
C ARG A 17 -15.11 -3.28 0.28
N LYS A 18 -14.81 -4.16 1.23
CA LYS A 18 -15.84 -4.97 1.91
C LYS A 18 -16.76 -4.13 2.84
N GLY A 19 -16.40 -2.88 3.10
CA GLY A 19 -17.19 -1.97 3.94
C GLY A 19 -17.38 -2.50 5.35
N ALA A 20 -18.63 -2.66 5.79
CA ALA A 20 -18.95 -3.14 7.14
C ALA A 20 -18.45 -4.57 7.41
N ARG A 21 -18.18 -5.36 6.38
CA ARG A 21 -17.66 -6.73 6.48
C ARG A 21 -16.14 -6.81 6.47
N ALA A 22 -15.46 -5.68 6.34
CA ALA A 22 -14.01 -5.63 6.39
C ALA A 22 -13.49 -6.03 7.78
N ASN A 23 -12.25 -6.49 7.82
CA ASN A 23 -11.55 -6.77 9.07
C ASN A 23 -11.67 -5.59 10.04
N GLN A 24 -12.00 -5.87 11.30
CA GLN A 24 -12.25 -4.83 12.29
C GLN A 24 -11.04 -3.93 12.54
N GLY A 25 -9.84 -4.50 12.58
CA GLY A 25 -8.59 -3.73 12.75
C GLY A 25 -8.37 -2.76 11.59
N VAL A 26 -8.59 -3.22 10.35
CA VAL A 26 -8.47 -2.38 9.15
C VAL A 26 -9.50 -1.25 9.17
N ARG A 27 -10.76 -1.56 9.52
CA ARG A 27 -11.81 -0.53 9.62
C ARG A 27 -11.46 0.51 10.69
N SER A 28 -11.08 0.06 11.88
CA SER A 28 -10.74 0.94 12.98
C SER A 28 -9.58 1.86 12.64
N TRP A 29 -8.55 1.31 12.00
CA TRP A 29 -7.40 2.08 11.53
C TRP A 29 -7.81 3.13 10.49
N ALA A 30 -8.62 2.73 9.50
CA ALA A 30 -9.06 3.63 8.44
C ALA A 30 -9.96 4.76 8.96
N GLU A 31 -10.78 4.50 9.98
CA GLU A 31 -11.62 5.51 10.62
C GLU A 31 -10.80 6.48 11.47
N ALA A 32 -9.72 6.01 12.09
CA ALA A 32 -8.88 6.81 12.96
C ALA A 32 -7.90 7.71 12.18
N ILE A 33 -7.49 7.31 10.99
CA ILE A 33 -6.53 8.07 10.19
C ILE A 33 -7.24 9.15 9.37
N SER A 34 -6.57 10.31 9.24
CA SER A 34 -7.06 11.37 8.35
C SER A 34 -7.06 10.89 6.90
N PRO A 35 -8.19 11.06 6.15
CA PRO A 35 -8.24 10.66 4.74
C PRO A 35 -7.12 11.27 3.90
N GLY A 36 -6.76 12.52 4.14
CA GLY A 36 -5.65 13.21 3.44
C GLY A 36 -4.27 12.61 3.70
N ALA A 37 -4.13 11.72 4.70
CA ALA A 37 -2.90 11.00 4.99
C ALA A 37 -2.81 9.62 4.31
N CYS A 38 -3.80 9.25 3.50
CA CYS A 38 -3.83 7.99 2.75
C CYS A 38 -3.53 8.23 1.28
N TYR A 39 -2.56 7.48 0.75
CA TYR A 39 -2.07 7.60 -0.63
C TYR A 39 -2.09 6.23 -1.30
N LEU A 40 -2.16 6.24 -2.63
CA LEU A 40 -1.99 5.05 -3.46
C LEU A 40 -0.87 5.25 -4.48
N SER A 41 -0.25 4.15 -4.87
CA SER A 41 0.62 4.11 -6.05
C SER A 41 -0.19 3.75 -7.29
N LEU A 42 0.20 4.28 -8.46
CA LEU A 42 -0.29 3.79 -9.74
C LEU A 42 -0.01 2.30 -9.94
N VAL A 43 1.03 1.77 -9.31
CA VAL A 43 1.31 0.32 -9.30
C VAL A 43 0.13 -0.44 -8.68
N THR A 44 -0.40 0.04 -7.57
CA THR A 44 -1.56 -0.57 -6.90
C THR A 44 -2.80 -0.50 -7.79
N ILE A 45 -3.03 0.62 -8.47
CA ILE A 45 -4.12 0.74 -9.44
C ILE A 45 -3.97 -0.30 -10.57
N ALA A 46 -2.77 -0.46 -11.10
CA ALA A 46 -2.48 -1.45 -12.14
C ALA A 46 -2.71 -2.90 -11.65
N GLU A 47 -2.26 -3.22 -10.43
CA GLU A 47 -2.46 -4.53 -9.82
C GLU A 47 -3.96 -4.85 -9.63
N ILE A 48 -4.71 -3.88 -9.12
CA ILE A 48 -6.16 -4.01 -8.94
C ILE A 48 -6.84 -4.20 -10.31
N GLY A 49 -6.50 -3.36 -11.28
CA GLY A 49 -7.07 -3.44 -12.64
C GLY A 49 -6.78 -4.77 -13.32
N PHE A 50 -5.56 -5.28 -13.18
CA PHE A 50 -5.19 -6.60 -13.70
C PHE A 50 -6.01 -7.71 -13.02
N GLY A 51 -6.16 -7.67 -11.70
CA GLY A 51 -6.97 -8.63 -10.96
C GLY A 51 -8.44 -8.61 -11.39
N ILE A 52 -9.01 -7.43 -11.60
CA ILE A 52 -10.39 -7.25 -12.08
C ILE A 52 -10.55 -7.89 -13.46
N ALA A 53 -9.59 -7.70 -14.36
CA ALA A 53 -9.63 -8.26 -15.72
C ALA A 53 -9.65 -9.79 -15.73
N GLN A 54 -9.19 -10.45 -14.65
CA GLN A 54 -9.21 -11.91 -14.51
C GLN A 54 -10.55 -12.46 -14.01
N VAL A 55 -11.45 -11.60 -13.53
CA VAL A 55 -12.77 -12.02 -13.04
C VAL A 55 -13.64 -12.45 -14.20
N GLN A 56 -14.11 -13.70 -14.17
CA GLN A 56 -14.88 -14.27 -15.28
C GLN A 56 -16.35 -13.90 -15.25
N ASP A 57 -16.94 -13.74 -14.06
CA ASP A 57 -18.31 -13.28 -13.92
C ASP A 57 -18.43 -11.83 -14.40
N VAL A 58 -19.17 -11.60 -15.48
CA VAL A 58 -19.27 -10.28 -16.15
C VAL A 58 -19.91 -9.25 -15.23
N GLY A 59 -20.97 -9.63 -14.50
CA GLY A 59 -21.65 -8.73 -13.57
C GLY A 59 -20.75 -8.27 -12.44
N PHE A 60 -20.07 -9.21 -11.81
CA PHE A 60 -19.13 -8.92 -10.71
C PHE A 60 -17.93 -8.10 -11.21
N ARG A 61 -17.39 -8.44 -12.39
CA ARG A 61 -16.31 -7.65 -12.99
C ARG A 61 -16.73 -6.20 -13.22
N SER A 62 -17.93 -5.97 -13.75
CA SER A 62 -18.45 -4.62 -13.94
C SER A 62 -18.60 -3.84 -12.64
N GLU A 63 -19.04 -4.50 -11.56
CA GLU A 63 -19.12 -3.89 -10.24
C GLU A 63 -17.73 -3.47 -9.72
N LEU A 64 -16.73 -4.32 -9.93
CA LEU A 64 -15.35 -4.02 -9.53
C LEU A 64 -14.73 -2.91 -10.37
N GLU A 65 -15.00 -2.88 -11.67
CA GLU A 65 -14.57 -1.79 -12.55
C GLU A 65 -15.15 -0.45 -12.10
N ALA A 66 -16.44 -0.42 -11.79
CA ALA A 66 -17.12 0.78 -11.28
C ALA A 66 -16.53 1.20 -9.92
N TRP A 67 -16.27 0.26 -9.02
CA TRP A 67 -15.62 0.53 -7.75
C TRP A 67 -14.24 1.17 -7.93
N LEU A 68 -13.43 0.64 -8.85
CA LEU A 68 -12.12 1.21 -9.14
C LEU A 68 -12.22 2.63 -9.73
N ASP A 69 -13.07 2.82 -10.73
CA ASP A 69 -13.12 4.07 -11.50
C ASP A 69 -13.86 5.19 -10.77
N THR A 70 -14.99 4.88 -10.13
CA THR A 70 -15.83 5.88 -9.47
C THR A 70 -15.68 5.92 -7.95
N GLY A 71 -15.08 4.90 -7.36
CA GLY A 71 -14.78 4.83 -5.94
C GLY A 71 -13.33 5.18 -5.65
N VAL A 72 -12.42 4.26 -5.93
CA VAL A 72 -11.00 4.40 -5.58
C VAL A 72 -10.35 5.62 -6.22
N ARG A 73 -10.45 5.75 -7.54
CA ARG A 73 -9.83 6.88 -8.27
C ARG A 73 -10.37 8.23 -7.82
N VAL A 74 -11.65 8.31 -7.56
CA VAL A 74 -12.30 9.55 -7.12
C VAL A 74 -11.91 9.88 -5.69
N TRP A 75 -11.94 8.89 -4.79
CA TRP A 75 -11.64 9.11 -3.38
C TRP A 75 -10.18 9.53 -3.15
N PHE A 76 -9.23 8.86 -3.80
CA PHE A 76 -7.82 9.22 -3.66
C PHE A 76 -7.45 10.45 -4.49
N GLY A 77 -8.03 10.63 -5.67
CA GLY A 77 -7.80 11.80 -6.52
C GLY A 77 -6.31 12.05 -6.77
N ASN A 78 -5.82 13.25 -6.40
CA ASN A 78 -4.43 13.65 -6.56
C ASN A 78 -3.46 12.95 -5.57
N ARG A 79 -3.97 12.13 -4.68
CA ARG A 79 -3.15 11.30 -3.78
C ARG A 79 -2.80 9.94 -4.41
N ILE A 80 -3.10 9.72 -5.67
CA ILE A 80 -2.57 8.61 -6.47
C ILE A 80 -1.23 9.06 -7.04
N LEU A 81 -0.16 8.41 -6.63
CA LEU A 81 1.21 8.81 -6.92
C LEU A 81 1.74 8.06 -8.14
N ALA A 82 2.33 8.81 -9.07
CA ALA A 82 2.91 8.26 -10.30
C ALA A 82 4.22 7.52 -10.04
N VAL A 83 4.55 6.60 -10.94
CA VAL A 83 5.89 6.00 -11.04
C VAL A 83 6.71 6.90 -11.97
N ASP A 84 7.28 7.94 -11.41
CA ASP A 84 8.07 8.95 -12.10
C ASP A 84 9.58 8.67 -11.98
N GLU A 85 10.40 9.56 -12.50
CA GLU A 85 11.86 9.38 -12.50
C GLU A 85 12.43 9.23 -11.07
N PRO A 86 12.10 10.08 -10.09
CA PRO A 86 12.62 9.88 -8.73
C PRO A 86 12.25 8.50 -8.14
N VAL A 87 11.03 8.03 -8.41
CA VAL A 87 10.58 6.70 -7.96
C VAL A 87 11.39 5.60 -8.65
N LEU A 88 11.65 5.72 -9.95
CA LEU A 88 12.44 4.74 -10.69
C LEU A 88 13.89 4.69 -10.20
N LEU A 89 14.49 5.84 -9.89
CA LEU A 89 15.84 5.89 -9.33
C LEU A 89 15.90 5.22 -7.94
N ALA A 90 14.92 5.49 -7.09
CA ALA A 90 14.81 4.84 -5.78
C ALA A 90 14.58 3.33 -5.92
N TRP A 91 13.74 2.92 -6.86
CA TRP A 91 13.50 1.51 -7.17
C TRP A 91 14.78 0.79 -7.57
N ARG A 92 15.59 1.39 -8.45
CA ARG A 92 16.89 0.79 -8.87
C ARG A 92 17.84 0.62 -7.70
N ARG A 93 17.88 1.57 -6.78
CA ARG A 93 18.71 1.47 -5.55
C ARG A 93 18.24 0.33 -4.67
N LEU A 94 16.92 0.22 -4.42
CA LEU A 94 16.35 -0.86 -3.60
C LEU A 94 16.68 -2.23 -4.18
N VAL A 95 16.51 -2.40 -5.48
CA VAL A 95 16.79 -3.68 -6.17
C VAL A 95 18.29 -4.00 -6.08
N SER A 96 19.15 -3.01 -6.31
CA SER A 96 20.60 -3.18 -6.22
C SER A 96 21.06 -3.55 -4.80
N ASP A 97 20.55 -2.84 -3.79
CA ASP A 97 20.88 -3.11 -2.39
C ASP A 97 20.34 -4.47 -1.95
N GLY A 98 19.16 -4.85 -2.41
CA GLY A 98 18.59 -6.16 -2.21
C GLY A 98 19.49 -7.27 -2.77
N GLN A 99 19.96 -7.13 -4.00
CA GLN A 99 20.87 -8.10 -4.64
C GLN A 99 22.16 -8.28 -3.84
N LYS A 100 22.75 -7.20 -3.33
CA LYS A 100 23.94 -7.25 -2.47
C LYS A 100 23.68 -7.99 -1.16
N ALA A 101 22.46 -7.87 -0.60
CA ALA A 101 22.02 -8.56 0.60
C ALA A 101 21.41 -9.94 0.32
N ARG A 102 21.46 -10.42 -0.94
CA ARG A 102 20.84 -11.67 -1.40
C ARG A 102 19.33 -11.72 -1.15
N TYR A 103 18.67 -10.59 -1.30
CA TYR A 103 17.23 -10.46 -1.17
C TYR A 103 16.64 -10.00 -2.51
N THR A 104 15.57 -10.66 -2.94
CA THR A 104 14.84 -10.29 -4.16
C THR A 104 13.47 -9.74 -3.80
N TYR A 105 13.25 -8.46 -4.09
CA TYR A 105 11.90 -7.89 -4.02
C TYR A 105 11.06 -8.39 -5.19
N SER A 106 9.76 -8.61 -4.97
CA SER A 106 8.84 -8.61 -6.11
C SER A 106 8.86 -7.22 -6.75
N GLN A 107 8.63 -7.16 -8.06
CA GLN A 107 8.64 -5.88 -8.77
C GLN A 107 7.60 -4.89 -8.24
N PRO A 108 6.33 -5.29 -8.00
CA PRO A 108 5.35 -4.37 -7.42
C PRO A 108 5.76 -3.85 -6.04
N ASP A 109 6.26 -4.72 -5.16
CA ASP A 109 6.66 -4.34 -3.81
C ASP A 109 7.82 -3.35 -3.81
N ALA A 110 8.82 -3.58 -4.66
CA ALA A 110 9.94 -2.66 -4.79
C ALA A 110 9.52 -1.28 -5.29
N LEU A 111 8.59 -1.22 -6.25
CA LEU A 111 8.04 0.04 -6.76
C LEU A 111 7.17 0.77 -5.73
N ILE A 112 6.37 0.05 -4.96
CA ILE A 112 5.57 0.62 -3.87
C ILE A 112 6.50 1.17 -2.78
N ALA A 113 7.51 0.41 -2.37
CA ALA A 113 8.51 0.85 -1.40
C ALA A 113 9.26 2.09 -1.88
N ALA A 114 9.68 2.12 -3.14
CA ALA A 114 10.35 3.27 -3.74
C ALA A 114 9.48 4.52 -3.74
N THR A 115 8.19 4.37 -4.06
CA THR A 115 7.22 5.47 -4.02
C THR A 115 7.08 6.03 -2.61
N ALA A 116 6.96 5.18 -1.61
CA ALA A 116 6.88 5.60 -0.21
C ALA A 116 8.14 6.33 0.24
N LEU A 117 9.33 5.82 -0.11
CA LEU A 117 10.62 6.46 0.22
C LEU A 117 10.70 7.87 -0.35
N VAL A 118 10.38 8.04 -1.63
CA VAL A 118 10.46 9.34 -2.32
C VAL A 118 9.53 10.37 -1.69
N HIS A 119 8.35 9.95 -1.26
CA HIS A 119 7.32 10.85 -0.73
C HIS A 119 7.30 10.97 0.80
N GLY A 120 8.24 10.32 1.50
CA GLY A 120 8.29 10.38 2.97
C GLY A 120 7.10 9.71 3.65
N LEU A 121 6.58 8.64 3.04
CA LEU A 121 5.43 7.88 3.52
C LEU A 121 5.87 6.58 4.20
N GLY A 122 5.02 6.08 5.10
CA GLY A 122 5.06 4.68 5.51
C GLY A 122 4.22 3.82 4.57
N VAL A 123 4.28 2.51 4.73
CA VAL A 123 3.46 1.56 3.98
C VAL A 123 2.51 0.85 4.94
N ALA A 124 1.22 0.87 4.62
CA ALA A 124 0.20 0.10 5.30
C ALA A 124 -0.01 -1.20 4.52
N THR A 125 0.32 -2.33 5.11
CA THR A 125 0.31 -3.63 4.44
C THR A 125 0.11 -4.78 5.42
N ARG A 126 -0.56 -5.83 4.98
CA ARG A 126 -0.61 -7.10 5.69
C ARG A 126 0.72 -7.86 5.60
N ASN A 127 1.51 -7.60 4.57
CA ASN A 127 2.74 -8.33 4.25
C ASN A 127 3.99 -7.51 4.64
N ARG A 128 4.11 -7.19 5.93
CA ARG A 128 5.23 -6.38 6.46
C ARG A 128 6.60 -6.91 6.06
N ALA A 129 6.78 -8.24 6.09
CA ALA A 129 8.05 -8.88 5.77
C ALA A 129 8.57 -8.49 4.37
N ASP A 130 7.68 -8.25 3.42
CA ASP A 130 8.04 -7.88 2.05
C ASP A 130 8.64 -6.48 1.94
N PHE A 131 8.46 -5.64 2.97
CA PHE A 131 8.90 -4.24 3.00
C PHE A 131 9.94 -3.92 4.08
N GLU A 132 10.22 -4.83 5.00
CA GLU A 132 11.09 -4.55 6.17
C GLU A 132 12.50 -4.10 5.76
N ARG A 133 13.04 -4.67 4.69
CA ARG A 133 14.39 -4.34 4.22
C ARG A 133 14.51 -2.96 3.59
N ALA A 134 13.40 -2.35 3.21
CA ALA A 134 13.39 -1.02 2.62
C ALA A 134 13.61 0.10 3.65
N GLY A 135 13.55 -0.21 4.95
CA GLY A 135 13.78 0.78 6.01
C GLY A 135 12.66 1.79 6.18
N LEU A 136 11.45 1.45 5.76
CA LEU A 136 10.25 2.30 5.85
C LEU A 136 9.52 2.10 7.17
N PRO A 137 8.80 3.13 7.66
CA PRO A 137 7.74 2.91 8.63
C PRO A 137 6.68 1.97 8.05
N LEU A 138 6.30 0.94 8.81
CA LEU A 138 5.32 -0.06 8.39
C LEU A 138 4.24 -0.17 9.44
N ILE A 139 3.01 -0.38 8.97
CA ILE A 139 1.88 -0.73 9.82
C ILE A 139 1.08 -1.86 9.18
N ASP A 140 0.65 -2.81 10.00
CA ASP A 140 -0.29 -3.85 9.59
C ASP A 140 -1.64 -3.62 10.29
N PRO A 141 -2.60 -2.98 9.61
CA PRO A 141 -3.91 -2.73 10.22
C PRO A 141 -4.71 -3.99 10.56
N PHE A 142 -4.36 -5.14 9.97
CA PHE A 142 -4.96 -6.43 10.33
C PHE A 142 -4.50 -6.92 11.71
N SER A 143 -3.34 -6.48 12.18
CA SER A 143 -2.74 -6.92 13.43
C SER A 143 -2.16 -5.73 14.22
N PRO A 144 -2.99 -4.76 14.64
CA PRO A 144 -2.52 -3.52 15.26
C PRO A 144 -1.73 -3.74 16.55
N ASP A 145 -2.03 -4.78 17.32
CA ASP A 145 -1.38 -5.06 18.61
C ASP A 145 0.12 -5.38 18.50
N ARG A 146 0.59 -5.75 17.30
CA ARG A 146 2.02 -5.99 17.05
C ARG A 146 2.79 -4.69 16.87
N ASP A 147 2.13 -3.66 16.35
CA ASP A 147 2.77 -2.38 16.07
C ASP A 147 3.00 -1.56 17.33
N ASP A 148 2.06 -1.62 18.28
CA ASP A 148 2.18 -0.95 19.56
C ASP A 148 3.35 -1.50 20.42
N ARG A 149 3.68 -2.78 20.28
CA ARG A 149 4.81 -3.40 21.03
C ARG A 149 6.17 -2.99 20.50
N GLN A 150 6.27 -2.63 19.21
CA GLN A 150 7.53 -2.16 18.62
C GLN A 150 7.75 -0.66 18.84
N ALA A 151 6.69 0.12 18.95
CA ALA A 151 6.77 1.54 19.25
C ALA A 151 7.11 1.81 20.73
N GLY A 152 6.93 0.83 21.62
CA GLY A 152 7.16 0.94 23.06
C GLY A 152 8.47 0.33 23.58
N ALA A 153 9.34 -0.16 22.73
CA ALA A 153 10.65 -0.66 23.17
C ALA A 153 11.60 0.53 23.38
N PRO A 154 12.04 0.81 24.62
CA PRO A 154 13.07 1.83 24.83
C PRO A 154 14.37 1.35 24.20
N ALA A 155 15.04 2.29 23.58
CA ALA A 155 16.37 2.08 23.03
C ALA A 155 17.36 1.69 24.12
#